data_2ce97a20ccf77a307454e4d181df008e
#
_entry.id   2ce97a20ccf77a307454e4d181df008e
#
_cell.length_a   1.000
_cell.length_b   1.000
_cell.length_c   1.000
_cell.angle_alpha   90.00
_cell.angle_beta   90.00
_cell.angle_gamma   90.00
#
_symmetry.space_group_name_H-M   'P 1'
#
loop_
_entity.id
_entity.type
_entity.pdbx_description
1 polymer ?
#
loop_
_entity_poly.entity_id
_entity_poly.type
_entity_poly.pdbx_seq_one_letter_code
_entity_poly.pdbx_strand_id
1 'polypeptide(L)'
;MERKGFPESYDRRALLRFVSKVKAGRPEVRAPVYDHLTYDIVPGREIVVQRPDVLVVEGLNVLQPARPTAEGTSNLAVSDFFDFSIYVDARTPDVRQWYVDRFLSLRSTAFADPESYFHRYASLTDDEAVERAEHIWDTINAPNLEQNILPTRSRADLVLTKGRDHSVERVRLRKL
;
A
#
# COMPACT_ATOMS: atom_id res chain seq x y z
N MET A 1 0.35 -10.41 13.71
CA MET A 1 0.19 -9.46 12.60
C MET A 1 1.53 -8.97 12.02
N GLU A 2 2.52 -9.81 12.03
CA GLU A 2 3.91 -9.47 11.69
C GLU A 2 4.17 -9.22 10.20
N ARG A 3 3.21 -9.51 9.33
CA ARG A 3 3.36 -9.41 7.86
C ARG A 3 2.26 -8.57 7.18
N LYS A 4 1.68 -7.62 7.91
CA LYS A 4 0.72 -6.68 7.30
C LYS A 4 1.46 -5.74 6.33
N GLY A 5 0.90 -5.56 5.15
CA GLY A 5 1.56 -4.87 4.02
C GLY A 5 2.19 -5.83 3.00
N PHE A 6 2.47 -7.08 3.36
CA PHE A 6 2.91 -8.09 2.41
C PHE A 6 1.77 -8.53 1.48
N PRO A 7 2.07 -9.06 0.28
CA PRO A 7 1.03 -9.44 -0.68
C PRO A 7 0.00 -10.44 -0.17
N GLU A 8 0.37 -11.30 0.79
CA GLU A 8 -0.52 -12.28 1.41
C GLU A 8 -1.50 -11.67 2.42
N SER A 9 -1.24 -10.45 2.91
CA SER A 9 -2.12 -9.77 3.86
C SER A 9 -3.33 -9.08 3.22
N TYR A 10 -3.41 -9.08 1.88
CA TYR A 10 -4.48 -8.45 1.12
C TYR A 10 -5.41 -9.49 0.50
N ASP A 11 -6.73 -9.24 0.52
CA ASP A 11 -7.69 -10.01 -0.28
C ASP A 11 -7.60 -9.58 -1.75
N ARG A 12 -6.57 -10.11 -2.45
CA ARG A 12 -6.34 -9.83 -3.86
C ARG A 12 -7.51 -10.27 -4.75
N ARG A 13 -8.25 -11.31 -4.35
CA ARG A 13 -9.41 -11.77 -5.10
C ARG A 13 -10.57 -10.79 -5.02
N ALA A 14 -10.83 -10.23 -3.84
CA ALA A 14 -11.84 -9.19 -3.66
C ALA A 14 -11.47 -7.93 -4.45
N LEU A 15 -10.21 -7.49 -4.37
CA LEU A 15 -9.71 -6.34 -5.13
C LEU A 15 -9.83 -6.57 -6.65
N LEU A 16 -9.44 -7.74 -7.15
CA LEU A 16 -9.56 -8.10 -8.55
C LEU A 16 -11.04 -8.07 -9.01
N ARG A 17 -11.95 -8.67 -8.23
CA ARG A 17 -13.39 -8.61 -8.52
C ARG A 17 -13.95 -7.19 -8.53
N PHE A 18 -13.49 -6.34 -7.61
CA PHE A 18 -13.88 -4.95 -7.53
C PHE A 18 -13.46 -4.19 -8.80
N VAL A 19 -12.16 -4.21 -9.13
CA VAL A 19 -11.61 -3.49 -10.29
C VAL A 19 -12.24 -3.99 -11.60
N SER A 20 -12.39 -5.31 -11.78
CA SER A 20 -13.01 -5.88 -12.98
C SER A 20 -14.47 -5.45 -13.16
N LYS A 21 -15.25 -5.34 -12.08
CA LYS A 21 -16.63 -4.86 -12.13
C LYS A 21 -16.71 -3.38 -12.50
N VAL A 22 -15.83 -2.54 -11.93
CA VAL A 22 -15.76 -1.11 -12.29
C VAL A 22 -15.38 -0.97 -13.77
N LYS A 23 -14.35 -1.69 -14.22
CA LYS A 23 -13.90 -1.69 -15.62
C LYS A 23 -14.99 -2.18 -16.59
N ALA A 24 -15.82 -3.12 -16.16
CA ALA A 24 -16.97 -3.59 -16.92
C ALA A 24 -18.18 -2.62 -16.94
N GLY A 25 -18.04 -1.42 -16.36
CA GLY A 25 -19.07 -0.38 -16.36
C GLY A 25 -20.30 -0.71 -15.49
N ARG A 26 -20.16 -1.54 -14.46
CA ARG A 26 -21.28 -1.83 -13.55
C ARG A 26 -21.79 -0.54 -12.92
N PRO A 27 -23.10 -0.34 -12.79
CA PRO A 27 -23.69 0.90 -12.27
C PRO A 27 -23.21 1.24 -10.87
N GLU A 28 -23.02 0.22 -10.05
CA GLU A 28 -22.59 0.32 -8.68
C GLU A 28 -21.66 -0.86 -8.32
N VAL A 29 -20.55 -0.55 -7.65
CA VAL A 29 -19.62 -1.53 -7.11
C VAL A 29 -19.28 -1.15 -5.67
N ARG A 30 -19.25 -2.12 -4.78
CA ARG A 30 -19.00 -1.91 -3.35
C ARG A 30 -17.68 -2.53 -2.92
N ALA A 31 -17.04 -1.88 -1.96
CA ALA A 31 -15.85 -2.38 -1.29
C ALA A 31 -15.94 -2.15 0.22
N PRO A 32 -15.39 -3.04 1.06
CA PRO A 32 -15.39 -2.84 2.50
C PRO A 32 -14.56 -1.61 2.89
N VAL A 33 -14.98 -0.93 3.96
CA VAL A 33 -14.21 0.14 4.58
C VAL A 33 -13.16 -0.45 5.50
N TYR A 34 -11.93 -0.05 5.32
CA TYR A 34 -10.83 -0.33 6.25
C TYR A 34 -10.60 0.89 7.15
N ASP A 35 -10.46 0.68 8.44
CA ASP A 35 -10.18 1.72 9.41
C ASP A 35 -8.74 1.60 9.93
N HIS A 36 -7.99 2.68 9.81
CA HIS A 36 -6.60 2.74 10.28
C HIS A 36 -6.50 2.87 11.81
N LEU A 37 -7.54 3.37 12.48
CA LEU A 37 -7.56 3.49 13.93
C LEU A 37 -7.65 2.11 14.58
N THR A 38 -8.66 1.33 14.20
CA THR A 38 -8.85 -0.04 14.69
C THR A 38 -7.96 -1.06 13.99
N TYR A 39 -7.31 -0.66 12.90
CA TYR A 39 -6.41 -1.45 12.08
C TYR A 39 -7.06 -2.70 11.47
N ASP A 40 -8.35 -2.59 11.12
CA ASP A 40 -9.13 -3.69 10.53
C ASP A 40 -10.27 -3.19 9.62
N ILE A 41 -10.96 -4.14 8.96
CA ILE A 41 -12.18 -3.86 8.21
C ILE A 41 -13.31 -3.57 9.18
N VAL A 42 -14.06 -2.48 8.90
CA VAL A 42 -15.23 -2.10 9.69
C VAL A 42 -16.42 -2.96 9.28
N PRO A 43 -16.96 -3.81 10.16
CA PRO A 43 -18.09 -4.68 9.82
C PRO A 43 -19.31 -3.87 9.35
N GLY A 44 -19.91 -4.28 8.23
CA GLY A 44 -21.13 -3.69 7.71
C GLY A 44 -20.95 -2.29 7.07
N ARG A 45 -19.73 -1.74 6.99
CA ARG A 45 -19.47 -0.48 6.27
C ARG A 45 -18.83 -0.75 4.91
N GLU A 46 -19.36 -0.08 3.89
CA GLU A 46 -18.89 -0.22 2.51
C GLU A 46 -18.73 1.15 1.86
N ILE A 47 -17.73 1.26 0.99
CA ILE A 47 -17.59 2.34 0.04
C ILE A 47 -18.39 1.95 -1.21
N VAL A 48 -19.17 2.87 -1.73
CA VAL A 48 -19.96 2.69 -2.96
C VAL A 48 -19.34 3.51 -4.07
N VAL A 49 -18.98 2.86 -5.17
CA VAL A 49 -18.43 3.49 -6.38
C VAL A 49 -19.46 3.38 -7.50
N GLN A 50 -19.86 4.52 -8.05
CA GLN A 50 -20.91 4.64 -9.08
C GLN A 50 -20.32 5.25 -10.35
N ARG A 51 -20.03 4.41 -11.37
CA ARG A 51 -19.55 4.78 -12.71
C ARG A 51 -18.56 5.94 -12.72
N PRO A 52 -17.40 5.82 -12.09
CA PRO A 52 -16.41 6.90 -12.09
C PRO A 52 -15.82 7.06 -13.49
N ASP A 53 -15.57 8.30 -13.92
CA ASP A 53 -14.81 8.60 -15.15
C ASP A 53 -13.34 8.19 -14.98
N VAL A 54 -12.81 8.37 -13.77
CA VAL A 54 -11.46 7.97 -13.39
C VAL A 54 -11.51 7.26 -12.03
N LEU A 55 -10.90 6.08 -11.95
CA LEU A 55 -10.66 5.36 -10.69
C LEU A 55 -9.17 5.30 -10.43
N VAL A 56 -8.73 5.89 -9.33
CA VAL A 56 -7.35 5.73 -8.83
C VAL A 56 -7.32 4.65 -7.77
N VAL A 57 -6.52 3.60 -8.00
CA VAL A 57 -6.30 2.51 -7.06
C VAL A 57 -4.88 2.63 -6.52
N GLU A 58 -4.75 2.94 -5.23
CA GLU A 58 -3.46 3.12 -4.56
C GLU A 58 -3.18 1.93 -3.64
N GLY A 59 -1.92 1.52 -3.57
CA GLY A 59 -1.48 0.50 -2.64
C GLY A 59 -0.16 -0.17 -3.03
N LEU A 60 0.54 -0.69 -2.04
CA LEU A 60 1.86 -1.33 -2.19
C LEU A 60 1.83 -2.58 -3.10
N ASN A 61 0.68 -3.22 -3.23
CA ASN A 61 0.55 -4.51 -3.90
C ASN A 61 -0.25 -4.46 -5.21
N VAL A 62 -0.61 -3.27 -5.70
CA VAL A 62 -1.47 -3.14 -6.90
C VAL A 62 -0.76 -3.56 -8.19
N LEU A 63 0.57 -3.49 -8.23
CA LEU A 63 1.38 -3.91 -9.37
C LEU A 63 1.94 -5.34 -9.24
N GLN A 64 1.53 -6.10 -8.22
CA GLN A 64 1.98 -7.49 -8.05
C GLN A 64 1.58 -8.34 -9.25
N PRO A 65 2.49 -9.19 -9.77
CA PRO A 65 2.16 -10.11 -10.84
C PRO A 65 1.11 -11.13 -10.41
N ALA A 66 0.46 -11.73 -11.38
CA ALA A 66 -0.38 -12.89 -11.13
C ALA A 66 0.45 -14.01 -10.48
N ARG A 67 -0.13 -14.71 -9.50
CA ARG A 67 0.51 -15.91 -8.93
C ARG A 67 0.19 -17.11 -9.82
N PRO A 68 1.16 -17.95 -10.15
CA PRO A 68 0.87 -19.24 -10.77
C PRO A 68 -0.07 -20.05 -9.87
N THR A 69 -1.05 -20.71 -10.45
CA THR A 69 -1.83 -21.73 -9.74
C THR A 69 -1.06 -23.07 -9.73
N ALA A 70 -1.43 -23.97 -8.83
CA ALA A 70 -0.88 -25.33 -8.80
C ALA A 70 -1.08 -26.09 -10.13
N GLU A 71 -2.06 -25.66 -10.93
CA GLU A 71 -2.39 -26.24 -12.25
C GLU A 71 -1.68 -25.54 -13.41
N GLY A 72 -0.74 -24.60 -13.13
CA GLY A 72 0.02 -23.88 -14.15
C GLY A 72 -0.78 -22.84 -14.94
N THR A 73 -2.05 -22.60 -14.60
CA THR A 73 -2.87 -21.53 -15.18
C THR A 73 -2.50 -20.19 -14.57
N SER A 74 -2.22 -19.19 -15.40
CA SER A 74 -1.95 -17.83 -14.93
C SER A 74 -3.23 -17.17 -14.46
N ASN A 75 -3.29 -16.80 -13.18
CA ASN A 75 -4.34 -15.93 -12.68
C ASN A 75 -4.09 -14.49 -13.19
N LEU A 76 -5.17 -13.73 -13.37
CA LEU A 76 -5.09 -12.31 -13.69
C LEU A 76 -4.47 -11.53 -12.54
N ALA A 77 -3.63 -10.56 -12.84
CA ALA A 77 -3.16 -9.56 -11.91
C ALA A 77 -4.17 -8.40 -11.83
N VAL A 78 -4.20 -7.68 -10.72
CA VAL A 78 -5.05 -6.48 -10.60
C VAL A 78 -4.61 -5.43 -11.63
N SER A 79 -3.32 -5.30 -11.87
CA SER A 79 -2.73 -4.38 -12.85
C SER A 79 -3.14 -4.67 -14.31
N ASP A 80 -3.63 -5.86 -14.63
CA ASP A 80 -4.11 -6.18 -15.99
C ASP A 80 -5.39 -5.42 -16.37
N PHE A 81 -6.05 -4.82 -15.38
CA PHE A 81 -7.25 -3.99 -15.56
C PHE A 81 -6.95 -2.48 -15.57
N PHE A 82 -5.72 -2.06 -15.37
CA PHE A 82 -5.34 -0.65 -15.36
C PHE A 82 -5.11 -0.13 -16.79
N ASP A 83 -5.55 1.11 -17.05
CA ASP A 83 -5.24 1.80 -18.29
C ASP A 83 -3.87 2.45 -18.22
N PHE A 84 -3.44 2.80 -17.00
CA PHE A 84 -2.16 3.42 -16.74
C PHE A 84 -1.70 3.14 -15.31
N SER A 85 -0.41 2.98 -15.12
CA SER A 85 0.17 2.64 -13.83
C SER A 85 1.38 3.53 -13.50
N ILE A 86 1.45 3.95 -12.23
CA ILE A 86 2.52 4.81 -11.72
C ILE A 86 3.21 4.11 -10.56
N TYR A 87 4.52 4.02 -10.62
CA TYR A 87 5.35 3.62 -9.48
C TYR A 87 6.01 4.87 -8.88
N VAL A 88 5.77 5.10 -7.59
CA VAL A 88 6.43 6.16 -6.83
C VAL A 88 7.70 5.58 -6.23
N ASP A 89 8.83 6.03 -6.74
CA ASP A 89 10.18 5.58 -6.39
C ASP A 89 10.86 6.57 -5.46
N ALA A 90 11.71 6.10 -4.57
CA ALA A 90 12.60 6.93 -3.76
C ALA A 90 13.81 6.10 -3.29
N ARG A 91 14.86 6.77 -2.82
CA ARG A 91 16.00 6.06 -2.24
C ARG A 91 15.59 5.39 -0.92
N THR A 92 15.97 4.16 -0.73
CA THR A 92 15.63 3.39 0.48
C THR A 92 15.97 4.10 1.80
N PRO A 93 17.14 4.79 1.94
CA PRO A 93 17.43 5.57 3.15
C PRO A 93 16.43 6.72 3.40
N ASP A 94 15.93 7.37 2.35
CA ASP A 94 14.95 8.44 2.49
C ASP A 94 13.59 7.87 2.92
N VAL A 95 13.17 6.74 2.34
CA VAL A 95 11.93 6.04 2.74
C VAL A 95 12.00 5.59 4.20
N ARG A 96 13.17 5.06 4.65
CA ARG A 96 13.41 4.71 6.05
C ARG A 96 13.25 5.92 6.97
N GLN A 97 13.87 7.04 6.63
CA GLN A 97 13.76 8.27 7.42
C GLN A 97 12.32 8.76 7.51
N TRP A 98 11.61 8.83 6.38
CA TRP A 98 10.19 9.22 6.38
C TRP A 98 9.31 8.29 7.22
N TYR A 99 9.63 6.99 7.24
CA TYR A 99 8.91 6.05 8.08
C TYR A 99 9.11 6.34 9.58
N VAL A 100 10.35 6.59 10.00
CA VAL A 100 10.67 6.95 11.39
C VAL A 100 9.99 8.27 11.77
N ASP A 101 10.13 9.31 10.96
CA ASP A 101 9.52 10.62 11.20
C ASP A 101 7.99 10.51 11.31
N ARG A 102 7.37 9.73 10.41
CA ARG A 102 5.93 9.47 10.47
C ARG A 102 5.52 8.72 11.72
N PHE A 103 6.29 7.73 12.16
CA PHE A 103 6.01 6.97 13.38
C PHE A 103 6.02 7.90 14.60
N LEU A 104 7.02 8.78 14.72
CA LEU A 104 7.12 9.78 15.79
C LEU A 104 5.92 10.76 15.76
N SER A 105 5.56 11.24 14.58
CA SER A 105 4.38 12.10 14.42
C SER A 105 3.08 11.40 14.82
N LEU A 106 2.90 10.14 14.42
CA LEU A 106 1.71 9.35 14.76
C LEU A 106 1.65 9.02 16.24
N ARG A 107 2.78 8.81 16.91
CA ARG A 107 2.84 8.58 18.35
C ARG A 107 2.19 9.72 19.15
N SER A 108 2.46 10.96 18.75
CA SER A 108 1.90 12.15 19.41
C SER A 108 0.48 12.52 18.95
N THR A 109 -0.06 11.82 17.96
CA THR A 109 -1.39 12.12 17.37
C THR A 109 -2.28 10.89 17.40
N ALA A 110 -2.36 10.14 16.31
CA ALA A 110 -3.30 9.01 16.16
C ALA A 110 -3.05 7.85 17.14
N PHE A 111 -1.81 7.63 17.60
CA PHE A 111 -1.54 6.59 18.60
C PHE A 111 -1.92 7.04 20.04
N ALA A 112 -2.06 8.35 20.27
CA ALA A 112 -2.51 8.87 21.57
C ALA A 112 -3.99 8.57 21.83
N ASP A 113 -4.77 8.27 20.78
CA ASP A 113 -6.17 7.87 20.94
C ASP A 113 -6.25 6.51 21.67
N PRO A 114 -6.99 6.40 22.79
CA PRO A 114 -7.14 5.14 23.53
C PRO A 114 -7.75 4.00 22.70
N GLU A 115 -8.54 4.31 21.68
CA GLU A 115 -9.14 3.31 20.78
C GLU A 115 -8.17 2.85 19.68
N SER A 116 -7.00 3.48 19.56
CA SER A 116 -6.02 3.13 18.55
C SER A 116 -5.41 1.76 18.82
N TYR A 117 -5.39 0.91 17.80
CA TYR A 117 -4.63 -0.35 17.81
C TYR A 117 -3.17 -0.15 18.23
N PHE A 118 -2.61 1.03 17.92
CA PHE A 118 -1.22 1.39 18.21
C PHE A 118 -1.05 2.18 19.51
N HIS A 119 -2.10 2.35 20.32
CA HIS A 119 -2.05 3.11 21.57
C HIS A 119 -0.91 2.70 22.51
N ARG A 120 -0.51 1.41 22.49
CA ARG A 120 0.64 0.90 23.24
C ARG A 120 1.97 1.61 22.97
N TYR A 121 2.06 2.34 21.85
CA TYR A 121 3.26 3.12 21.49
C TYR A 121 3.20 4.58 21.95
N ALA A 122 2.06 5.04 22.41
CA ALA A 122 1.88 6.44 22.84
C ALA A 122 2.73 6.83 24.06
N SER A 123 3.03 5.86 24.93
CA SER A 123 3.84 6.07 26.15
C SER A 123 5.35 5.93 25.95
N LEU A 124 5.82 5.57 24.76
CA LEU A 124 7.25 5.46 24.49
C LEU A 124 7.94 6.83 24.58
N THR A 125 9.15 6.87 25.10
CA THR A 125 10.05 8.02 24.95
C THR A 125 10.44 8.23 23.48
N ASP A 126 11.10 9.34 23.14
CA ASP A 126 11.54 9.60 21.78
C ASP A 126 12.54 8.53 21.31
N ASP A 127 13.52 8.20 22.16
CA ASP A 127 14.54 7.19 21.84
C ASP A 127 13.94 5.80 21.66
N GLU A 128 13.05 5.37 22.56
CA GLU A 128 12.32 4.09 22.44
C GLU A 128 11.44 4.03 21.18
N ALA A 129 10.84 5.14 20.81
CA ALA A 129 10.00 5.22 19.62
C ALA A 129 10.83 5.15 18.34
N VAL A 130 12.00 5.78 18.31
CA VAL A 130 12.96 5.67 17.19
C VAL A 130 13.42 4.22 17.06
N GLU A 131 13.92 3.62 18.15
CA GLU A 131 14.37 2.22 18.16
C GLU A 131 13.25 1.28 17.68
N ARG A 132 12.03 1.49 18.15
CA ARG A 132 10.87 0.70 17.73
C ARG A 132 10.53 0.85 16.26
N ALA A 133 10.54 2.08 15.75
CA ALA A 133 10.29 2.36 14.34
C ALA A 133 11.37 1.72 13.45
N GLU A 134 12.63 1.85 13.83
CA GLU A 134 13.75 1.22 13.11
C GLU A 134 13.65 -0.30 13.11
N HIS A 135 13.34 -0.90 14.26
CA HIS A 135 13.13 -2.34 14.34
C HIS A 135 12.00 -2.83 13.40
N ILE A 136 10.88 -2.12 13.35
CA ILE A 136 9.76 -2.46 12.43
C ILE A 136 10.20 -2.27 10.97
N TRP A 137 10.96 -1.22 10.69
CA TRP A 137 11.50 -1.01 9.35
C TRP A 137 12.38 -2.18 8.92
N ASP A 138 13.36 -2.54 9.74
CA ASP A 138 14.37 -3.55 9.41
C ASP A 138 13.77 -4.96 9.32
N THR A 139 12.76 -5.27 10.14
CA THR A 139 12.18 -6.62 10.21
C THR A 139 10.96 -6.83 9.32
N ILE A 140 10.26 -5.77 8.94
CA ILE A 140 9.00 -5.85 8.19
C ILE A 140 9.06 -5.04 6.90
N ASN A 141 9.29 -3.71 6.99
CA ASN A 141 9.10 -2.82 5.86
C ASN A 141 10.20 -2.96 4.80
N ALA A 142 11.46 -3.02 5.20
CA ALA A 142 12.58 -3.18 4.28
C ALA A 142 12.53 -4.54 3.55
N PRO A 143 12.32 -5.69 4.22
CA PRO A 143 12.11 -6.96 3.55
C PRO A 143 10.93 -6.95 2.57
N ASN A 144 9.80 -6.32 2.93
CA ASN A 144 8.67 -6.20 2.03
C ASN A 144 8.99 -5.31 0.81
N LEU A 145 9.66 -4.18 1.06
CA LEU A 145 10.11 -3.30 -0.02
C LEU A 145 10.98 -4.06 -1.03
N GLU A 146 12.00 -4.75 -0.55
CA GLU A 146 12.98 -5.43 -1.39
C GLU A 146 12.40 -6.65 -2.12
N GLN A 147 11.63 -7.48 -1.42
CA GLN A 147 11.15 -8.74 -1.94
C GLN A 147 9.89 -8.62 -2.79
N ASN A 148 9.03 -7.64 -2.48
CA ASN A 148 7.71 -7.55 -3.08
C ASN A 148 7.46 -6.26 -3.86
N ILE A 149 7.93 -5.10 -3.39
CA ILE A 149 7.56 -3.81 -3.97
C ILE A 149 8.53 -3.40 -5.08
N LEU A 150 9.83 -3.35 -4.79
CA LEU A 150 10.86 -2.97 -5.76
C LEU A 150 10.82 -3.81 -7.06
N PRO A 151 10.60 -5.12 -7.04
CA PRO A 151 10.51 -5.92 -8.26
C PRO A 151 9.36 -5.50 -9.19
N THR A 152 8.32 -4.84 -8.66
CA THR A 152 7.17 -4.40 -9.47
C THR A 152 7.42 -3.10 -10.22
N ARG A 153 8.50 -2.39 -9.93
CA ARG A 153 8.86 -1.10 -10.52
C ARG A 153 8.92 -1.13 -12.05
N SER A 154 9.46 -2.20 -12.62
CA SER A 154 9.57 -2.40 -14.07
C SER A 154 8.23 -2.66 -14.77
N ARG A 155 7.17 -2.93 -14.02
CA ARG A 155 5.82 -3.17 -14.53
C ARG A 155 5.03 -1.87 -14.74
N ALA A 156 5.45 -0.77 -14.12
CA ALA A 156 4.77 0.51 -14.23
C ALA A 156 5.01 1.18 -15.59
N ASP A 157 3.99 1.89 -16.08
CA ASP A 157 4.08 2.71 -17.28
C ASP A 157 4.89 3.98 -17.01
N LEU A 158 4.81 4.50 -15.79
CA LEU A 158 5.51 5.70 -15.36
C LEU A 158 6.17 5.48 -13.99
N VAL A 159 7.40 5.94 -13.85
CA VAL A 159 8.13 5.97 -12.58
C VAL A 159 8.36 7.44 -12.19
N LEU A 160 7.82 7.82 -11.03
CA LEU A 160 8.09 9.11 -10.39
C LEU A 160 9.15 8.90 -9.31
N THR A 161 10.32 9.52 -9.45
CA THR A 161 11.35 9.47 -8.40
C THR A 161 11.21 10.69 -7.51
N LYS A 162 11.02 10.46 -6.21
CA LYS A 162 10.94 11.50 -5.18
C LYS A 162 12.31 11.75 -4.56
N GLY A 163 12.59 13.03 -4.32
CA GLY A 163 13.69 13.50 -3.49
C GLY A 163 13.35 13.41 -2.00
N ARG A 164 14.36 13.70 -1.16
CA ARG A 164 14.25 13.66 0.29
C ARG A 164 13.18 14.62 0.84
N ASP A 165 12.95 15.74 0.18
CA ASP A 165 11.96 16.77 0.49
C ASP A 165 10.56 16.45 -0.06
N HIS A 166 10.35 15.25 -0.56
CA HIS A 166 9.15 14.77 -1.24
C HIS A 166 8.85 15.41 -2.61
N SER A 167 9.69 16.29 -3.13
CA SER A 167 9.56 16.81 -4.49
C SER A 167 9.78 15.71 -5.54
N VAL A 168 9.20 15.87 -6.73
CA VAL A 168 9.44 14.97 -7.85
C VAL A 168 10.70 15.41 -8.58
N GLU A 169 11.78 14.67 -8.46
CA GLU A 169 13.07 14.95 -9.10
C GLU A 169 13.18 14.38 -10.52
N ARG A 170 12.47 13.28 -10.78
CA ARG A 170 12.54 12.60 -12.08
C ARG A 170 11.23 11.94 -12.43
N VAL A 171 10.88 12.07 -13.70
CA VAL A 171 9.76 11.34 -14.33
C VAL A 171 10.34 10.47 -15.45
N ARG A 172 10.03 9.19 -15.43
CA ARG A 172 10.42 8.24 -16.47
C ARG A 172 9.18 7.55 -17.02
N LEU A 173 8.85 7.84 -18.27
CA LEU A 173 7.80 7.14 -19.00
C LEU A 173 8.39 5.93 -19.70
N ARG A 174 7.71 4.79 -19.62
CA ARG A 174 8.04 3.59 -20.38
C ARG A 174 7.75 3.84 -21.87
N LYS A 175 8.71 3.56 -22.73
CA LYS A 175 8.47 3.52 -24.18
C LYS A 175 7.75 2.20 -24.48
N LEU A 176 6.66 2.29 -25.20
CA LEU A 176 5.97 1.15 -25.81
C LEU A 176 6.80 0.58 -26.95
#